data_4fa6b9a235b186a633739fd23e5eebbe
#
_entry.id   4fa6b9a235b186a633739fd23e5eebbe
#
_cell.length_a   1.000
_cell.length_b   1.000
_cell.length_c   1.000
_cell.angle_alpha   90.00
_cell.angle_beta   90.00
_cell.angle_gamma   90.00
#
_symmetry.space_group_name_H-M   'P 1'
#
loop_
_entity.id
_entity.type
_entity.pdbx_description
1 polymer ?
#
loop_
_entity_poly.entity_id
_entity_poly.type
_entity_poly.pdbx_seq_one_letter_code
_entity_poly.pdbx_strand_id
1 'polypeptide(L)'
;MVADGSYIPAEVSRSSWIDIEEQVEKSMLSYMDALDGELSQQPGFKKPPVRIIKKKRTTSSTDTDCGYIHHGNKRGVGYLLEATVDCKCGIITGVDVYPANEKESLVILRHLEHQKKAYGLTMEKIALDRGYDTGTVHRGLELLGIQSYIPAIQFPNTPAKFGFHYLAHEDAFLCPMGQLLTYHRLNCNKSTGKYLRCYQVQGNACQNCCRKDQCFDKNGVRRRILASSCYPAFYRGHLRVGTAEYWQMMKKRKIWAEGSFSVLKREHNLSTIRKRGILAATEECLLSALALNLKRMVKCHSILSKIIKSAQFARISSGFFYFVNRSNY
;
A
#
# COMPACT_ATOMS: atom_id res chain seq x y z
N MET A 1 -2.24 12.50 1.90
CA MET A 1 -3.11 11.64 1.07
C MET A 1 -3.49 10.39 1.82
N VAL A 2 -4.56 9.74 1.41
CA VAL A 2 -4.91 8.37 1.82
C VAL A 2 -5.23 7.56 0.58
N ALA A 3 -5.01 6.24 0.60
CA ALA A 3 -5.45 5.35 -0.46
C ALA A 3 -6.04 4.08 0.13
N ASP A 4 -6.86 3.42 -0.66
CA ASP A 4 -7.49 2.15 -0.31
C ASP A 4 -7.96 1.43 -1.57
N GLY A 5 -8.05 0.11 -1.47
CA GLY A 5 -8.64 -0.75 -2.48
C GLY A 5 -10.07 -1.17 -2.11
N SER A 6 -10.93 -1.30 -3.09
CA SER A 6 -12.28 -1.81 -2.86
C SER A 6 -12.71 -2.78 -3.95
N TYR A 7 -13.14 -3.97 -3.53
CA TYR A 7 -13.79 -4.90 -4.43
C TYR A 7 -15.18 -4.38 -4.84
N ILE A 8 -15.45 -4.44 -6.15
CA ILE A 8 -16.74 -4.12 -6.74
C ILE A 8 -17.15 -5.30 -7.63
N PRO A 9 -18.29 -5.93 -7.35
CA PRO A 9 -18.83 -7.02 -8.18
C PRO A 9 -19.07 -6.56 -9.61
N ALA A 10 -18.84 -7.42 -10.59
CA ALA A 10 -19.32 -7.25 -11.95
C ALA A 10 -20.77 -7.75 -12.08
N GLU A 11 -21.58 -7.07 -12.89
CA GLU A 11 -22.95 -7.49 -13.16
C GLU A 11 -22.98 -8.61 -14.22
N VAL A 12 -22.66 -9.80 -13.74
CA VAL A 12 -22.62 -11.03 -14.56
C VAL A 12 -23.38 -12.16 -13.87
N SER A 13 -24.03 -13.01 -14.67
CA SER A 13 -24.69 -14.19 -14.14
C SER A 13 -23.68 -15.20 -13.59
N ARG A 14 -24.05 -15.91 -12.51
CA ARG A 14 -23.24 -17.04 -12.02
C ARG A 14 -23.07 -18.16 -13.04
N SER A 15 -24.07 -18.37 -13.90
CA SER A 15 -24.01 -19.35 -14.99
C SER A 15 -22.97 -18.99 -16.07
N SER A 16 -22.52 -17.73 -16.14
CA SER A 16 -21.46 -17.29 -17.07
C SER A 16 -20.06 -17.49 -16.52
N TRP A 17 -19.90 -17.93 -15.27
CA TRP A 17 -18.57 -18.12 -14.68
C TRP A 17 -17.86 -19.29 -15.33
N ILE A 18 -16.66 -19.05 -15.76
CA ILE A 18 -15.80 -20.03 -16.44
C ILE A 18 -14.40 -20.01 -15.83
N ASP A 19 -13.75 -21.15 -15.82
CA ASP A 19 -12.34 -21.28 -15.51
C ASP A 19 -11.55 -21.25 -16.81
N ILE A 20 -10.62 -20.30 -16.90
CA ILE A 20 -9.71 -20.17 -18.03
C ILE A 20 -8.29 -20.50 -17.58
N GLU A 21 -7.52 -21.15 -18.46
CA GLU A 21 -6.09 -21.30 -18.27
C GLU A 21 -5.37 -20.22 -19.07
N GLU A 22 -4.64 -19.38 -18.37
CA GLU A 22 -3.77 -18.38 -18.97
C GLU A 22 -2.31 -18.82 -18.84
N GLN A 23 -1.56 -18.67 -19.92
CA GLN A 23 -0.12 -18.73 -19.84
C GLN A 23 0.37 -17.36 -19.37
N VAL A 24 0.75 -17.28 -18.12
CA VAL A 24 1.26 -16.04 -17.52
C VAL A 24 2.77 -16.16 -17.40
N GLU A 25 3.46 -15.22 -18.00
CA GLU A 25 4.86 -15.01 -17.71
C GLU A 25 4.99 -14.57 -16.25
N LYS A 26 5.49 -15.45 -15.39
CA LYS A 26 5.75 -15.11 -14.01
C LYS A 26 7.06 -14.34 -13.95
N SER A 27 6.99 -13.04 -14.18
CA SER A 27 8.03 -12.13 -13.75
C SER A 27 7.92 -11.93 -12.23
N MET A 28 9.00 -12.18 -11.51
CA MET A 28 9.07 -11.97 -10.07
C MET A 28 9.47 -10.53 -9.71
N LEU A 29 9.77 -9.76 -10.71
CA LEU A 29 10.12 -8.36 -10.72
C LEU A 29 8.92 -7.70 -11.40
N SER A 30 8.35 -6.68 -10.93
CA SER A 30 7.35 -5.83 -11.61
C SER A 30 6.36 -5.18 -10.66
N TYR A 31 6.91 -4.75 -9.53
CA TYR A 31 6.16 -3.80 -8.73
C TYR A 31 6.37 -2.38 -9.25
N MET A 32 7.62 -2.08 -9.65
CA MET A 32 8.07 -0.78 -10.08
C MET A 32 9.49 -0.90 -10.61
N ASP A 33 9.82 -0.31 -11.77
CA ASP A 33 11.12 -0.43 -12.43
C ASP A 33 12.30 -0.03 -11.52
N ALA A 34 12.12 1.04 -10.73
CA ALA A 34 13.14 1.51 -9.79
C ALA A 34 13.44 0.49 -8.68
N LEU A 35 12.43 -0.24 -8.19
CA LEU A 35 12.61 -1.33 -7.23
C LEU A 35 13.32 -2.52 -7.82
N ASP A 36 12.99 -2.87 -9.03
CA ASP A 36 13.60 -3.98 -9.75
C ASP A 36 15.06 -3.68 -10.09
N GLY A 37 15.36 -2.43 -10.47
CA GLY A 37 16.70 -1.92 -10.66
C GLY A 37 17.55 -2.00 -9.39
N GLU A 38 17.02 -1.53 -8.26
CA GLU A 38 17.71 -1.60 -6.97
C GLU A 38 17.94 -3.05 -6.51
N LEU A 39 16.96 -3.92 -6.70
CA LEU A 39 17.07 -5.33 -6.35
C LEU A 39 18.16 -6.03 -7.17
N SER A 40 18.27 -5.68 -8.44
CA SER A 40 19.26 -6.28 -9.36
C SER A 40 20.71 -5.96 -8.99
N GLN A 41 20.95 -4.86 -8.28
CA GLN A 41 22.28 -4.44 -7.83
C GLN A 41 22.70 -5.09 -6.50
N GLN A 42 21.81 -5.82 -5.81
CA GLN A 42 22.14 -6.42 -4.52
C GLN A 42 23.07 -7.64 -4.67
N PRO A 43 24.03 -7.82 -3.73
CA PRO A 43 24.90 -8.99 -3.71
C PRO A 43 24.11 -10.30 -3.71
N GLY A 44 24.49 -11.22 -4.58
CA GLY A 44 23.83 -12.53 -4.72
C GLY A 44 22.54 -12.49 -5.52
N PHE A 45 22.18 -11.37 -6.14
CA PHE A 45 21.06 -11.34 -7.08
C PHE A 45 21.32 -12.30 -8.24
N LYS A 46 20.31 -13.10 -8.55
CA LYS A 46 20.27 -13.94 -9.76
C LYS A 46 18.96 -13.63 -10.45
N LYS A 47 19.03 -13.16 -11.70
CA LYS A 47 17.82 -12.96 -12.49
C LYS A 47 17.02 -14.27 -12.51
N PRO A 48 15.75 -14.23 -12.06
CA PRO A 48 14.95 -15.45 -12.08
C PRO A 48 14.75 -15.89 -13.51
N PRO A 49 14.75 -17.20 -13.79
CA PRO A 49 14.34 -17.67 -15.10
C PRO A 49 12.89 -17.23 -15.33
N VAL A 50 12.66 -16.68 -16.50
CA VAL A 50 11.30 -16.43 -17.00
C VAL A 50 10.57 -17.76 -17.00
N ARG A 51 9.50 -17.87 -16.23
CA ARG A 51 8.67 -19.07 -16.18
C ARG A 51 7.31 -18.76 -16.75
N ILE A 52 6.97 -19.42 -17.81
CA ILE A 52 5.59 -19.48 -18.26
C ILE A 52 4.88 -20.47 -17.34
N ILE A 53 3.96 -20.00 -16.55
CA ILE A 53 3.11 -20.84 -15.72
C ILE A 53 1.69 -20.82 -16.26
N LYS A 54 1.07 -21.99 -16.29
CA LYS A 54 -0.38 -22.08 -16.51
C LYS A 54 -1.06 -21.66 -15.21
N LYS A 55 -1.77 -20.55 -15.23
CA LYS A 55 -2.55 -20.05 -14.10
C LYS A 55 -4.03 -20.25 -14.44
N LYS A 56 -4.70 -21.01 -13.60
CA LYS A 56 -6.17 -21.07 -13.65
C LYS A 56 -6.74 -19.84 -12.97
N ARG A 57 -7.65 -19.15 -13.63
CA ARG A 57 -8.47 -18.11 -13.00
C ARG A 57 -9.92 -18.25 -13.40
N THR A 58 -10.80 -17.99 -12.44
CA THR A 58 -12.23 -17.92 -12.68
C THR A 58 -12.59 -16.50 -13.12
N THR A 59 -13.34 -16.38 -14.21
CA THR A 59 -13.84 -15.12 -14.76
C THR A 59 -15.27 -15.33 -15.28
N SER A 60 -15.79 -14.42 -16.07
CA SER A 60 -17.08 -14.57 -16.76
C SER A 60 -16.87 -14.68 -18.26
N SER A 61 -17.65 -15.54 -18.95
CA SER A 61 -17.66 -15.63 -20.41
C SER A 61 -18.20 -14.35 -21.08
N THR A 62 -18.97 -13.56 -20.35
CA THR A 62 -19.53 -12.28 -20.83
C THR A 62 -18.70 -11.07 -20.44
N ASP A 63 -17.72 -11.23 -19.54
CA ASP A 63 -16.77 -10.22 -19.10
C ASP A 63 -15.46 -10.90 -18.68
N THR A 64 -14.58 -11.12 -19.64
CA THR A 64 -13.32 -11.88 -19.45
C THR A 64 -12.26 -11.09 -18.66
N ASP A 65 -12.41 -9.78 -18.52
CA ASP A 65 -11.47 -8.93 -17.80
C ASP A 65 -11.71 -8.94 -16.29
N CYS A 66 -12.90 -9.33 -15.83
CA CYS A 66 -13.15 -9.45 -14.40
C CYS A 66 -12.38 -10.64 -13.79
N GLY A 67 -12.09 -10.58 -12.49
CA GLY A 67 -11.41 -11.64 -11.76
C GLY A 67 -12.22 -12.14 -10.59
N TYR A 68 -11.99 -13.40 -10.16
CA TYR A 68 -12.67 -13.97 -9.00
C TYR A 68 -11.93 -13.63 -7.71
N ILE A 69 -12.68 -13.19 -6.71
CA ILE A 69 -12.19 -13.00 -5.34
C ILE A 69 -12.90 -13.94 -4.36
N HIS A 70 -12.12 -14.47 -3.44
CA HIS A 70 -12.61 -15.14 -2.24
C HIS A 70 -11.78 -14.65 -1.05
N HIS A 71 -12.27 -13.63 -0.37
CA HIS A 71 -11.62 -13.09 0.81
C HIS A 71 -12.65 -12.71 1.87
N GLY A 72 -12.66 -13.42 2.97
CA GLY A 72 -13.69 -13.29 4.01
C GLY A 72 -15.10 -13.55 3.44
N ASN A 73 -16.00 -12.60 3.64
CA ASN A 73 -17.37 -12.68 3.13
C ASN A 73 -17.53 -12.24 1.67
N LYS A 74 -16.46 -11.75 1.02
CA LYS A 74 -16.50 -11.31 -0.36
C LYS A 74 -16.20 -12.48 -1.28
N ARG A 75 -17.19 -12.89 -2.08
CA ARG A 75 -17.08 -13.97 -3.06
C ARG A 75 -17.74 -13.56 -4.35
N GLY A 76 -17.03 -13.72 -5.47
CA GLY A 76 -17.60 -13.48 -6.78
C GLY A 76 -16.58 -12.95 -7.77
N VAL A 77 -17.04 -12.75 -8.98
CA VAL A 77 -16.25 -12.10 -10.03
C VAL A 77 -16.49 -10.60 -10.05
N GLY A 78 -15.47 -9.82 -10.31
CA GLY A 78 -15.55 -8.37 -10.32
C GLY A 78 -14.20 -7.72 -10.52
N TYR A 79 -14.11 -6.50 -10.02
CA TYR A 79 -12.94 -5.63 -10.17
C TYR A 79 -12.45 -5.13 -8.82
N LEU A 80 -11.16 -4.86 -8.74
CA LEU A 80 -10.51 -4.14 -7.66
C LEU A 80 -10.38 -2.67 -8.10
N LEU A 81 -11.06 -1.79 -7.40
CA LEU A 81 -10.92 -0.35 -7.55
C LEU A 81 -9.88 0.15 -6.55
N GLU A 82 -8.77 0.68 -7.03
CA GLU A 82 -7.77 1.38 -6.23
C GLU A 82 -7.98 2.88 -6.36
N ALA A 83 -8.08 3.60 -5.25
CA ALA A 83 -8.31 5.04 -5.26
C ALA A 83 -7.47 5.78 -4.23
N THR A 84 -6.97 6.96 -4.62
CA THR A 84 -6.32 7.92 -3.72
C THR A 84 -7.22 9.12 -3.48
N VAL A 85 -7.16 9.63 -2.24
CA VAL A 85 -8.01 10.75 -1.79
C VAL A 85 -7.15 11.79 -1.08
N ASP A 86 -7.30 13.06 -1.45
CA ASP A 86 -6.75 14.18 -0.72
C ASP A 86 -7.45 14.36 0.64
N CYS A 87 -6.68 14.58 1.70
CA CYS A 87 -7.22 14.70 3.05
C CYS A 87 -7.68 16.12 3.43
N LYS A 88 -7.53 17.10 2.56
CA LYS A 88 -7.99 18.48 2.83
C LYS A 88 -9.48 18.64 2.53
N CYS A 89 -9.85 18.35 1.29
CA CYS A 89 -11.25 18.47 0.83
C CYS A 89 -11.89 17.13 0.49
N GLY A 90 -11.14 16.03 0.60
CA GLY A 90 -11.59 14.68 0.29
C GLY A 90 -11.72 14.40 -1.21
N ILE A 91 -11.05 15.19 -2.07
CA ILE A 91 -11.07 15.00 -3.51
C ILE A 91 -10.38 13.69 -3.86
N ILE A 92 -11.02 12.85 -4.65
CA ILE A 92 -10.42 11.65 -5.23
C ILE A 92 -9.46 12.12 -6.32
N THR A 93 -8.17 11.87 -6.14
CA THR A 93 -7.10 12.35 -7.02
C THR A 93 -6.70 11.33 -8.06
N GLY A 94 -7.02 10.07 -7.86
CA GLY A 94 -6.73 9.00 -8.80
C GLY A 94 -7.65 7.80 -8.59
N VAL A 95 -7.92 7.13 -9.70
CA VAL A 95 -8.73 5.91 -9.79
C VAL A 95 -8.11 5.01 -10.82
N ASP A 96 -7.78 3.78 -10.42
CA ASP A 96 -7.39 2.70 -11.33
C ASP A 96 -8.20 1.45 -11.02
N VAL A 97 -8.48 0.65 -12.05
CA VAL A 97 -9.29 -0.55 -11.94
C VAL A 97 -8.48 -1.75 -12.43
N TYR A 98 -8.56 -2.83 -11.66
CA TYR A 98 -7.86 -4.09 -11.92
C TYR A 98 -8.82 -5.27 -11.80
N PRO A 99 -8.52 -6.44 -12.38
CA PRO A 99 -9.27 -7.67 -12.08
C PRO A 99 -9.25 -7.95 -10.57
N ALA A 100 -10.36 -8.42 -10.00
CA ALA A 100 -10.49 -8.60 -8.53
C ALA A 100 -9.53 -9.62 -7.92
N ASN A 101 -8.89 -10.47 -8.72
CA ASN A 101 -7.87 -11.42 -8.29
C ASN A 101 -6.47 -10.79 -8.14
N GLU A 102 -6.28 -9.53 -8.50
CA GLU A 102 -5.06 -8.76 -8.21
C GLU A 102 -5.00 -8.38 -6.73
N LYS A 103 -3.77 -8.28 -6.22
CA LYS A 103 -3.55 -7.89 -4.81
C LYS A 103 -3.30 -6.39 -4.72
N GLU A 104 -3.99 -5.73 -3.82
CA GLU A 104 -3.85 -4.30 -3.52
C GLU A 104 -2.36 -3.88 -3.34
N SER A 105 -1.59 -4.68 -2.58
CA SER A 105 -0.16 -4.42 -2.36
C SER A 105 0.72 -4.51 -3.62
N LEU A 106 0.22 -5.10 -4.71
CA LEU A 106 0.94 -5.16 -5.99
C LEU A 106 0.63 -3.97 -6.89
N VAL A 107 -0.59 -3.44 -6.81
CA VAL A 107 -1.08 -2.42 -7.73
C VAL A 107 -0.84 -1.01 -7.22
N ILE A 108 -0.79 -0.79 -5.90
CA ILE A 108 -0.68 0.53 -5.29
C ILE A 108 0.52 1.35 -5.81
N LEU A 109 1.69 0.74 -5.95
CA LEU A 109 2.88 1.48 -6.40
C LEU A 109 2.74 1.96 -7.84
N ARG A 110 2.18 1.13 -8.73
CA ARG A 110 1.88 1.51 -10.13
C ARG A 110 0.83 2.63 -10.17
N HIS A 111 -0.20 2.53 -9.34
CA HIS A 111 -1.23 3.54 -9.20
C HIS A 111 -0.65 4.91 -8.79
N LEU A 112 0.22 4.95 -7.77
CA LEU A 112 0.85 6.19 -7.31
C LEU A 112 1.88 6.74 -8.31
N GLU A 113 2.65 5.87 -8.94
CA GLU A 113 3.60 6.25 -9.99
C GLU A 113 2.89 6.84 -11.21
N HIS A 114 1.77 6.23 -11.62
CA HIS A 114 0.92 6.75 -12.69
C HIS A 114 0.42 8.17 -12.38
N GLN A 115 -0.11 8.40 -11.17
CA GLN A 115 -0.57 9.73 -10.77
C GLN A 115 0.56 10.77 -10.78
N LYS A 116 1.75 10.39 -10.28
CA LYS A 116 2.91 11.28 -10.29
C LYS A 116 3.35 11.64 -11.72
N LYS A 117 3.38 10.66 -12.62
CA LYS A 117 3.79 10.85 -14.02
C LYS A 117 2.74 11.60 -14.85
N ALA A 118 1.47 11.21 -14.74
CA ALA A 118 0.39 11.74 -15.57
C ALA A 118 -0.09 13.12 -15.13
N TYR A 119 -0.11 13.39 -13.84
CA TYR A 119 -0.73 14.60 -13.28
C TYR A 119 0.25 15.49 -12.50
N GLY A 120 1.50 15.10 -12.39
CA GLY A 120 2.49 15.85 -11.61
C GLY A 120 2.14 15.97 -10.12
N LEU A 121 1.30 15.08 -9.60
CA LEU A 121 0.87 15.13 -8.20
C LEU A 121 2.02 14.80 -7.26
N THR A 122 2.32 15.72 -6.36
CA THR A 122 3.30 15.54 -5.30
C THR A 122 2.59 15.06 -4.03
N MET A 123 3.06 13.93 -3.50
CA MET A 123 2.56 13.35 -2.27
C MET A 123 3.71 13.20 -1.29
N GLU A 124 3.63 13.87 -0.14
CA GLU A 124 4.65 13.74 0.91
C GLU A 124 4.34 12.56 1.85
N LYS A 125 3.06 12.35 2.14
CA LYS A 125 2.59 11.40 3.15
C LYS A 125 1.36 10.66 2.66
N ILE A 126 1.33 9.34 2.93
CA ILE A 126 0.19 8.50 2.60
C ILE A 126 -0.15 7.55 3.76
N ALA A 127 -1.45 7.38 4.04
CA ALA A 127 -1.92 6.32 4.92
C ALA A 127 -2.64 5.25 4.13
N LEU A 128 -2.27 3.99 4.40
CA LEU A 128 -2.79 2.80 3.73
C LEU A 128 -3.32 1.80 4.76
N ASP A 129 -4.06 0.78 4.30
CA ASP A 129 -4.51 -0.30 5.17
C ASP A 129 -3.40 -1.30 5.48
N ARG A 130 -3.67 -2.16 6.45
CA ARG A 130 -2.77 -3.25 6.86
C ARG A 130 -2.41 -4.20 5.70
N GLY A 131 -3.30 -4.39 4.73
CA GLY A 131 -3.05 -5.22 3.54
C GLY A 131 -1.85 -4.78 2.71
N TYR A 132 -1.45 -3.51 2.84
CA TYR A 132 -0.28 -2.93 2.15
C TYR A 132 1.03 -3.06 2.94
N ASP A 133 1.04 -3.64 4.15
CA ASP A 133 2.23 -3.74 5.00
C ASP A 133 3.22 -4.78 4.47
N THR A 134 3.92 -4.44 3.41
CA THR A 134 4.98 -5.26 2.81
C THR A 134 6.25 -4.44 2.63
N GLY A 135 7.41 -5.11 2.72
CA GLY A 135 8.70 -4.42 2.52
C GLY A 135 8.80 -3.74 1.16
N THR A 136 8.23 -4.36 0.13
CA THR A 136 8.21 -3.82 -1.24
C THR A 136 7.40 -2.52 -1.32
N VAL A 137 6.22 -2.47 -0.69
CA VAL A 137 5.40 -1.25 -0.66
C VAL A 137 6.12 -0.14 0.10
N HIS A 138 6.69 -0.44 1.28
CA HIS A 138 7.45 0.57 2.04
C HIS A 138 8.62 1.13 1.23
N ARG A 139 9.39 0.27 0.55
CA ARG A 139 10.54 0.73 -0.25
C ARG A 139 10.11 1.50 -1.49
N GLY A 140 9.06 1.03 -2.19
CA GLY A 140 8.52 1.75 -3.35
C GLY A 140 8.01 3.14 -2.99
N LEU A 141 7.34 3.28 -1.85
CA LEU A 141 6.92 4.59 -1.34
C LEU A 141 8.11 5.51 -1.02
N GLU A 142 9.19 4.97 -0.40
CA GLU A 142 10.42 5.73 -0.18
C GLU A 142 11.04 6.21 -1.50
N LEU A 143 11.09 5.37 -2.54
CA LEU A 143 11.62 5.73 -3.86
C LEU A 143 10.75 6.79 -4.56
N LEU A 144 9.45 6.81 -4.30
CA LEU A 144 8.55 7.87 -4.75
C LEU A 144 8.68 9.16 -3.92
N GLY A 145 9.45 9.16 -2.83
CA GLY A 145 9.56 10.28 -1.90
C GLY A 145 8.37 10.40 -0.94
N ILE A 146 7.61 9.32 -0.73
CA ILE A 146 6.36 9.31 0.04
C ILE A 146 6.59 8.62 1.39
N GLN A 147 6.28 9.32 2.47
CA GLN A 147 6.30 8.77 3.82
C GLN A 147 5.03 7.94 4.07
N SER A 148 5.20 6.65 4.40
CA SER A 148 4.10 5.70 4.61
C SER A 148 3.63 5.66 6.06
N TYR A 149 2.33 5.52 6.26
CA TYR A 149 1.67 5.22 7.54
C TYR A 149 0.76 4.00 7.32
N ILE A 150 1.25 2.83 7.71
CA ILE A 150 0.59 1.53 7.47
C ILE A 150 0.54 0.77 8.80
N PRO A 151 -0.61 0.21 9.19
CA PRO A 151 -0.70 -0.62 10.39
C PRO A 151 0.15 -1.88 10.25
N ALA A 152 0.98 -2.16 11.25
CA ALA A 152 1.86 -3.32 11.23
C ALA A 152 1.09 -4.64 11.24
N ILE A 153 1.50 -5.57 10.38
CA ILE A 153 1.08 -6.97 10.46
C ILE A 153 1.89 -7.66 11.55
N GLN A 154 1.20 -8.26 12.51
CA GLN A 154 1.85 -9.08 13.53
C GLN A 154 2.09 -10.50 12.98
N PHE A 155 3.33 -10.82 12.68
CA PHE A 155 3.72 -12.18 12.32
C PHE A 155 4.02 -12.99 13.58
N PRO A 156 3.57 -14.25 13.67
CA PRO A 156 3.77 -15.08 14.87
C PRO A 156 5.25 -15.39 15.14
N ASN A 157 6.08 -15.46 14.10
CA ASN A 157 7.48 -15.87 14.17
C ASN A 157 8.44 -14.76 13.71
N THR A 158 8.35 -13.57 14.31
CA THR A 158 9.30 -12.50 14.04
C THR A 158 10.65 -12.77 14.75
N PRO A 159 11.77 -12.34 14.18
CA PRO A 159 13.08 -12.45 14.86
C PRO A 159 13.07 -11.84 16.27
N ALA A 160 12.33 -10.75 16.49
CA ALA A 160 12.21 -10.09 17.78
C ALA A 160 11.64 -11.00 18.88
N LYS A 161 10.70 -11.91 18.57
CA LYS A 161 10.17 -12.89 19.53
C LYS A 161 11.24 -13.86 20.06
N PHE A 162 12.29 -14.09 19.28
CA PHE A 162 13.42 -14.92 19.68
C PHE A 162 14.57 -14.10 20.26
N GLY A 163 14.34 -12.82 20.58
CA GLY A 163 15.31 -11.92 21.17
C GLY A 163 16.34 -11.36 20.18
N PHE A 164 16.08 -11.42 18.87
CA PHE A 164 16.93 -10.77 17.87
C PHE A 164 16.45 -9.33 17.65
N HIS A 165 17.41 -8.40 17.73
CA HIS A 165 17.14 -6.97 17.50
C HIS A 165 17.77 -6.51 16.18
N TYR A 166 17.01 -5.83 15.34
CA TYR A 166 17.54 -5.26 14.10
C TYR A 166 18.21 -3.91 14.37
N LEU A 167 19.47 -3.80 13.96
CA LEU A 167 20.29 -2.60 14.04
C LEU A 167 20.28 -1.91 12.67
N ALA A 168 19.48 -0.86 12.55
CA ALA A 168 19.24 -0.20 11.26
C ALA A 168 20.48 0.47 10.66
N HIS A 169 21.42 0.93 11.50
CA HIS A 169 22.65 1.60 11.05
C HIS A 169 23.63 0.63 10.41
N GLU A 170 23.63 -0.62 10.86
CA GLU A 170 24.55 -1.66 10.41
C GLU A 170 23.91 -2.61 9.40
N ASP A 171 22.61 -2.47 9.16
CA ASP A 171 21.81 -3.44 8.39
C ASP A 171 22.09 -4.88 8.88
N ALA A 172 21.99 -5.09 10.17
CA ALA A 172 22.34 -6.35 10.84
C ALA A 172 21.33 -6.70 11.94
N PHE A 173 21.29 -7.95 12.34
CA PHE A 173 20.56 -8.39 13.54
C PHE A 173 21.53 -8.70 14.66
N LEU A 174 21.27 -8.19 15.85
CA LEU A 174 21.95 -8.58 17.08
C LEU A 174 21.24 -9.79 17.68
N CYS A 175 21.95 -10.89 17.92
CA CYS A 175 21.37 -12.06 18.57
C CYS A 175 21.34 -11.87 20.11
N PRO A 176 20.53 -12.68 20.85
CA PRO A 176 20.47 -12.61 22.32
C PRO A 176 21.80 -12.83 23.05
N MET A 177 22.79 -13.39 22.36
CA MET A 177 24.13 -13.64 22.86
C MET A 177 25.17 -12.61 22.39
N GLY A 178 24.72 -11.45 21.89
CA GLY A 178 25.57 -10.35 21.47
C GLY A 178 26.30 -10.53 20.14
N GLN A 179 25.99 -11.57 19.34
CA GLN A 179 26.59 -11.75 18.03
C GLN A 179 25.82 -11.03 16.93
N LEU A 180 26.55 -10.40 16.00
CA LEU A 180 25.95 -9.73 14.84
C LEU A 180 25.71 -10.72 13.69
N LEU A 181 24.50 -10.70 13.17
CA LEU A 181 24.15 -11.34 11.91
C LEU A 181 24.11 -10.25 10.83
N THR A 182 25.17 -10.16 10.05
CA THR A 182 25.30 -9.16 8.98
C THR A 182 24.61 -9.63 7.70
N TYR A 183 24.22 -8.67 6.87
CA TYR A 183 23.68 -8.99 5.55
C TYR A 183 24.74 -9.72 4.72
N HIS A 184 24.39 -10.91 4.24
CA HIS A 184 25.31 -11.76 3.49
C HIS A 184 24.98 -11.79 2.00
N ARG A 185 23.72 -12.06 1.65
CA ARG A 185 23.29 -12.18 0.26
C ARG A 185 21.79 -12.16 0.11
N LEU A 186 21.35 -11.97 -1.14
CA LEU A 186 19.98 -12.17 -1.54
C LEU A 186 19.74 -13.64 -1.91
N ASN A 187 18.72 -14.24 -1.34
CA ASN A 187 18.27 -15.59 -1.64
C ASN A 187 16.96 -15.54 -2.42
N CYS A 188 16.89 -16.28 -3.52
CA CYS A 188 15.64 -16.49 -4.23
C CYS A 188 14.98 -17.76 -3.69
N ASN A 189 13.77 -17.63 -3.14
CA ASN A 189 12.96 -18.78 -2.78
C ASN A 189 12.39 -19.42 -4.06
N LYS A 190 12.87 -20.59 -4.42
CA LYS A 190 12.51 -21.28 -5.68
C LYS A 190 11.03 -21.63 -5.80
N SER A 191 10.34 -21.90 -4.67
CA SER A 191 8.91 -22.28 -4.66
C SER A 191 7.99 -21.09 -4.84
N THR A 192 8.28 -19.98 -4.13
CA THR A 192 7.46 -18.77 -4.17
C THR A 192 7.95 -17.72 -5.15
N GLY A 193 9.22 -17.85 -5.57
CA GLY A 193 9.89 -16.87 -6.40
C GLY A 193 10.23 -15.56 -5.71
N LYS A 194 10.06 -15.47 -4.40
CA LYS A 194 10.34 -14.26 -3.63
C LYS A 194 11.82 -14.15 -3.31
N TYR A 195 12.34 -12.94 -3.35
CA TYR A 195 13.68 -12.64 -2.87
C TYR A 195 13.64 -12.33 -1.38
N LEU A 196 14.62 -12.92 -0.66
CA LEU A 196 14.80 -12.74 0.78
C LEU A 196 16.24 -12.34 1.05
N ARG A 197 16.43 -11.34 1.88
CA ARG A 197 17.73 -10.98 2.45
C ARG A 197 18.13 -12.04 3.45
N CYS A 198 19.32 -12.58 3.32
CA CYS A 198 19.89 -13.53 4.27
C CYS A 198 20.90 -12.81 5.17
N TYR A 199 20.64 -12.81 6.46
CA TYR A 199 21.54 -12.32 7.49
C TYR A 199 22.13 -13.52 8.24
N GLN A 200 23.43 -13.54 8.48
CA GLN A 200 24.08 -14.65 9.16
C GLN A 200 25.24 -14.19 10.03
N VAL A 201 25.53 -14.94 11.07
CA VAL A 201 26.73 -14.75 11.89
C VAL A 201 27.97 -15.06 11.05
N GLN A 202 28.98 -14.22 11.18
CA GLN A 202 30.29 -14.48 10.58
C GLN A 202 31.12 -15.43 11.44
N GLY A 203 31.99 -16.23 10.82
CA GLY A 203 32.85 -17.18 11.51
C GLY A 203 32.09 -18.32 12.19
N ASN A 204 32.66 -18.81 13.30
CA ASN A 204 32.21 -20.00 14.02
C ASN A 204 31.56 -19.69 15.39
N ALA A 205 31.18 -18.45 15.65
CA ALA A 205 30.63 -18.01 16.94
C ALA A 205 29.41 -18.81 17.44
N CYS A 206 28.64 -19.41 16.51
CA CYS A 206 27.50 -20.25 16.87
C CYS A 206 27.86 -21.68 17.30
N GLN A 207 29.09 -22.16 17.05
CA GLN A 207 29.47 -23.56 17.35
C GLN A 207 29.50 -23.84 18.86
N ASN A 208 30.06 -22.90 19.62
CA ASN A 208 30.18 -23.00 21.06
C ASN A 208 29.14 -22.18 21.83
N CYS A 209 28.02 -21.86 21.20
CA CYS A 209 26.96 -21.05 21.82
C CYS A 209 26.11 -21.92 22.75
N CYS A 210 25.94 -21.49 24.00
CA CYS A 210 25.11 -22.19 24.99
C CYS A 210 23.62 -22.28 24.63
N ARG A 211 23.14 -21.43 23.72
CA ARG A 211 21.76 -21.45 23.22
C ARG A 211 21.61 -22.12 21.83
N LYS A 212 22.62 -22.85 21.39
CA LYS A 212 22.65 -23.47 20.07
C LYS A 212 21.39 -24.30 19.77
N ASP A 213 21.01 -25.19 20.70
CA ASP A 213 19.90 -26.14 20.53
C ASP A 213 18.54 -25.47 20.48
N GLN A 214 18.40 -24.25 21.03
CA GLN A 214 17.19 -23.44 20.98
C GLN A 214 17.14 -22.50 19.78
N CYS A 215 18.26 -22.32 19.09
CA CYS A 215 18.43 -21.28 18.10
C CYS A 215 18.27 -21.77 16.67
N PHE A 216 18.71 -22.97 16.33
CA PHE A 216 18.65 -23.55 14.99
C PHE A 216 18.71 -25.08 15.02
N ASP A 217 18.33 -25.71 13.91
CA ASP A 217 18.25 -27.17 13.79
C ASP A 217 19.59 -27.89 14.08
N LYS A 218 19.53 -29.12 14.56
CA LYS A 218 20.68 -29.94 14.94
C LYS A 218 21.79 -30.03 13.88
N ASN A 219 21.42 -29.99 12.59
CA ASN A 219 22.35 -30.02 11.46
C ASN A 219 22.84 -28.63 11.02
N GLY A 220 22.41 -27.57 11.69
CA GLY A 220 22.78 -26.20 11.37
C GLY A 220 24.20 -25.87 11.91
N VAL A 221 25.01 -25.20 11.10
CA VAL A 221 26.33 -24.71 11.48
C VAL A 221 26.24 -23.32 12.12
N ARG A 222 25.31 -22.51 11.70
CA ARG A 222 25.14 -21.10 12.15
C ARG A 222 23.73 -20.61 11.99
N ARG A 223 23.33 -19.66 12.83
CA ARG A 223 22.02 -19.01 12.71
C ARG A 223 21.94 -18.15 11.45
N ARG A 224 20.82 -18.26 10.75
CA ARG A 224 20.43 -17.40 9.62
C ARG A 224 19.06 -16.82 9.88
N ILE A 225 18.87 -15.55 9.48
CA ILE A 225 17.58 -14.88 9.45
C ILE A 225 17.28 -14.54 7.99
N LEU A 226 16.13 -15.00 7.52
CA LEU A 226 15.61 -14.65 6.20
C LEU A 226 14.54 -13.58 6.38
N ALA A 227 14.78 -12.40 5.85
CA ALA A 227 13.87 -11.26 5.90
C ALA A 227 13.44 -10.83 4.50
N SER A 228 12.43 -9.98 4.39
CA SER A 228 12.02 -9.38 3.11
C SER A 228 13.21 -8.76 2.37
N SER A 229 13.22 -8.79 1.05
CA SER A 229 14.26 -8.13 0.23
C SER A 229 14.40 -6.63 0.56
N CYS A 230 13.34 -5.99 0.99
CA CYS A 230 13.29 -4.58 1.38
C CYS A 230 13.12 -4.40 2.90
N TYR A 231 13.72 -5.29 3.70
CA TYR A 231 13.57 -5.27 5.18
C TYR A 231 13.96 -3.94 5.83
N PRO A 232 15.05 -3.25 5.42
CA PRO A 232 15.37 -1.94 5.98
C PRO A 232 14.24 -0.90 5.86
N ALA A 233 13.59 -0.84 4.70
CA ALA A 233 12.45 0.06 4.49
C ALA A 233 11.21 -0.36 5.30
N PHE A 234 10.94 -1.65 5.36
CA PHE A 234 9.90 -2.23 6.21
C PHE A 234 10.08 -1.85 7.67
N TYR A 235 11.29 -1.99 8.20
CA TYR A 235 11.62 -1.62 9.58
C TYR A 235 11.42 -0.12 9.83
N ARG A 236 11.93 0.76 8.94
CA ARG A 236 11.69 2.21 9.05
C ARG A 236 10.20 2.57 9.01
N GLY A 237 9.42 1.86 8.18
CA GLY A 237 7.96 2.00 8.17
C GLY A 237 7.34 1.71 9.52
N HIS A 238 7.76 0.62 10.15
CA HIS A 238 7.25 0.18 11.45
C HIS A 238 7.64 1.10 12.61
N LEU A 239 8.77 1.80 12.54
CA LEU A 239 9.13 2.80 13.57
C LEU A 239 8.13 3.96 13.67
N ARG A 240 7.34 4.21 12.64
CA ARG A 240 6.31 5.24 12.66
C ARG A 240 4.99 4.79 13.31
N VAL A 241 4.77 3.48 13.43
CA VAL A 241 3.55 2.91 14.01
C VAL A 241 3.44 3.32 15.48
N GLY A 242 2.27 3.82 15.89
CA GLY A 242 2.01 4.27 17.26
C GLY A 242 2.43 5.70 17.56
N THR A 243 3.10 6.42 16.64
CA THR A 243 3.40 7.84 16.82
C THR A 243 2.12 8.70 16.76
N ALA A 244 2.17 9.92 17.32
CA ALA A 244 1.04 10.85 17.25
C ALA A 244 0.61 11.12 15.80
N GLU A 245 1.57 11.29 14.90
CA GLU A 245 1.32 11.50 13.47
C GLU A 245 0.68 10.29 12.81
N TYR A 246 1.13 9.07 13.16
CA TYR A 246 0.50 7.84 12.69
C TYR A 246 -1.00 7.83 13.03
N TRP A 247 -1.37 8.14 14.26
CA TRP A 247 -2.78 8.13 14.67
C TRP A 247 -3.60 9.20 13.94
N GLN A 248 -3.02 10.37 13.70
CA GLN A 248 -3.66 11.40 12.88
C GLN A 248 -3.91 10.93 11.45
N MET A 249 -2.91 10.27 10.84
CA MET A 249 -3.03 9.73 9.47
C MET A 249 -4.04 8.59 9.39
N MET A 250 -4.09 7.69 10.38
CA MET A 250 -5.10 6.63 10.45
C MET A 250 -6.52 7.18 10.60
N LYS A 251 -6.70 8.24 11.41
CA LYS A 251 -7.99 8.94 11.51
C LYS A 251 -8.43 9.54 10.17
N LYS A 252 -7.50 10.21 9.46
CA LYS A 252 -7.78 10.74 8.12
C LYS A 252 -8.15 9.63 7.13
N ARG A 253 -7.44 8.49 7.17
CA ARG A 253 -7.77 7.34 6.32
C ARG A 253 -9.20 6.86 6.55
N LYS A 254 -9.59 6.64 7.80
CA LYS A 254 -10.95 6.20 8.14
C LYS A 254 -12.02 7.17 7.62
N ILE A 255 -11.78 8.47 7.75
CA ILE A 255 -12.74 9.49 7.29
C ILE A 255 -12.81 9.53 5.74
N TRP A 256 -11.66 9.60 5.08
CA TRP A 256 -11.61 9.94 3.66
C TRP A 256 -11.59 8.72 2.74
N ALA A 257 -10.84 7.67 3.05
CA ALA A 257 -10.82 6.48 2.20
C ALA A 257 -12.11 5.66 2.38
N GLU A 258 -12.38 5.18 3.59
CA GLU A 258 -13.57 4.37 3.88
C GLU A 258 -14.87 5.16 3.61
N GLY A 259 -14.90 6.44 4.01
CA GLY A 259 -16.03 7.33 3.74
C GLY A 259 -16.27 7.56 2.26
N SER A 260 -15.22 7.71 1.44
CA SER A 260 -15.38 7.87 -0.02
C SER A 260 -15.98 6.63 -0.67
N PHE A 261 -15.44 5.44 -0.37
CA PHE A 261 -16.00 4.20 -0.91
C PHE A 261 -17.43 3.94 -0.47
N SER A 262 -17.78 4.27 0.78
CA SER A 262 -19.15 4.17 1.27
C SER A 262 -20.11 5.06 0.45
N VAL A 263 -19.72 6.31 0.19
CA VAL A 263 -20.53 7.25 -0.60
C VAL A 263 -20.61 6.82 -2.07
N LEU A 264 -19.49 6.42 -2.69
CA LEU A 264 -19.47 5.92 -4.06
C LEU A 264 -20.44 4.75 -4.25
N LYS A 265 -20.44 3.79 -3.32
CA LYS A 265 -21.32 2.61 -3.40
C LYS A 265 -22.79 2.95 -3.14
N ARG A 266 -23.08 3.84 -2.20
CA ARG A 266 -24.43 4.14 -1.75
C ARG A 266 -25.13 5.21 -2.62
N GLU A 267 -24.40 6.28 -3.00
CA GLU A 267 -24.98 7.46 -3.63
C GLU A 267 -24.63 7.58 -5.11
N HIS A 268 -23.52 7.00 -5.54
CA HIS A 268 -23.05 7.07 -6.93
C HIS A 268 -23.11 5.72 -7.65
N ASN A 269 -23.93 4.79 -7.12
CA ASN A 269 -24.29 3.54 -7.75
C ASN A 269 -23.12 2.60 -8.09
N LEU A 270 -21.99 2.76 -7.41
CA LEU A 270 -20.79 1.95 -7.61
C LEU A 270 -20.78 0.71 -6.68
N SER A 271 -21.95 0.14 -6.39
CA SER A 271 -22.08 -1.14 -5.67
C SER A 271 -21.79 -2.33 -6.58
N THR A 272 -21.96 -2.15 -7.90
CA THR A 272 -21.75 -3.16 -8.93
C THR A 272 -21.29 -2.47 -10.20
N ILE A 273 -20.31 -3.02 -10.91
CA ILE A 273 -19.90 -2.56 -12.25
C ILE A 273 -20.83 -3.17 -13.26
N ARG A 274 -21.49 -2.32 -14.05
CA ARG A 274 -22.50 -2.71 -15.06
C ARG A 274 -21.90 -2.83 -16.45
N LYS A 275 -20.89 -2.03 -16.73
CA LYS A 275 -20.19 -2.07 -18.01
C LYS A 275 -19.23 -3.26 -18.04
N ARG A 276 -19.01 -3.84 -19.21
CA ARG A 276 -18.14 -4.99 -19.43
C ARG A 276 -16.78 -4.57 -19.96
N GLY A 277 -15.76 -5.26 -19.51
CA GLY A 277 -14.37 -4.99 -19.85
C GLY A 277 -13.74 -3.91 -18.97
N ILE A 278 -12.41 -4.02 -18.77
CA ILE A 278 -11.68 -3.19 -17.80
C ILE A 278 -11.71 -1.70 -18.16
N LEU A 279 -11.69 -1.35 -19.43
CA LEU A 279 -11.76 0.05 -19.87
C LEU A 279 -13.09 0.68 -19.51
N ALA A 280 -14.20 0.00 -19.80
CA ALA A 280 -15.54 0.49 -19.51
C ALA A 280 -15.82 0.47 -18.00
N ALA A 281 -15.29 -0.49 -17.25
CA ALA A 281 -15.33 -0.50 -15.79
C ALA A 281 -14.57 0.70 -15.21
N THR A 282 -13.42 1.04 -15.78
CA THR A 282 -12.62 2.21 -15.39
C THR A 282 -13.39 3.51 -15.64
N GLU A 283 -14.04 3.65 -16.81
CA GLU A 283 -14.90 4.81 -17.11
C GLU A 283 -16.04 4.97 -16.10
N GLU A 284 -16.72 3.87 -15.75
CA GLU A 284 -17.82 3.89 -14.77
C GLU A 284 -17.31 4.35 -13.38
N CYS A 285 -16.15 3.87 -12.96
CA CYS A 285 -15.51 4.29 -11.71
C CYS A 285 -15.07 5.76 -11.74
N LEU A 286 -14.49 6.22 -12.85
CA LEU A 286 -14.06 7.61 -13.03
C LEU A 286 -15.25 8.57 -13.02
N LEU A 287 -16.35 8.24 -13.69
CA LEU A 287 -17.58 9.05 -13.69
C LEU A 287 -18.18 9.16 -12.29
N SER A 288 -18.20 8.06 -11.53
CA SER A 288 -18.66 8.05 -10.14
C SER A 288 -17.76 8.91 -9.24
N ALA A 289 -16.45 8.80 -9.40
CA ALA A 289 -15.47 9.62 -8.67
C ALA A 289 -15.60 11.11 -9.03
N LEU A 290 -15.78 11.43 -10.32
CA LEU A 290 -16.00 12.80 -10.79
C LEU A 290 -17.26 13.41 -10.17
N ALA A 291 -18.37 12.68 -10.17
CA ALA A 291 -19.62 13.15 -9.56
C ALA A 291 -19.46 13.45 -8.07
N LEU A 292 -18.76 12.58 -7.32
CA LEU A 292 -18.44 12.81 -5.92
C LEU A 292 -17.50 14.02 -5.74
N ASN A 293 -16.49 14.17 -6.59
CA ASN A 293 -15.57 15.28 -6.55
C ASN A 293 -16.27 16.62 -6.78
N LEU A 294 -17.15 16.72 -7.78
CA LEU A 294 -17.95 17.93 -8.04
C LEU A 294 -18.79 18.30 -6.82
N LYS A 295 -19.48 17.34 -6.19
CA LYS A 295 -20.25 17.55 -4.95
C LYS A 295 -19.38 18.08 -3.81
N ARG A 296 -18.16 17.55 -3.65
CA ARG A 296 -17.19 17.97 -2.62
C ARG A 296 -16.60 19.34 -2.91
N MET A 297 -16.29 19.64 -4.16
CA MET A 297 -15.78 20.97 -4.59
C MET A 297 -16.77 22.07 -4.28
N VAL A 298 -18.06 21.89 -4.63
CA VAL A 298 -19.12 22.85 -4.32
C VAL A 298 -19.22 23.06 -2.81
N LYS A 299 -19.18 22.00 -2.02
CA LYS A 299 -19.21 22.09 -0.54
C LYS A 299 -17.97 22.79 0.02
N CYS A 300 -16.78 22.48 -0.50
CA CYS A 300 -15.53 23.08 -0.07
C CYS A 300 -15.52 24.59 -0.40
N HIS A 301 -15.96 24.99 -1.59
CA HIS A 301 -16.08 26.38 -1.99
C HIS A 301 -17.07 27.17 -1.12
N SER A 302 -18.21 26.57 -0.77
CA SER A 302 -19.19 27.22 0.10
C SER A 302 -18.66 27.47 1.52
N ILE A 303 -17.82 26.57 2.04
CA ILE A 303 -17.17 26.74 3.35
C ILE A 303 -16.11 27.84 3.27
N LEU A 304 -15.27 27.85 2.24
CA LEU A 304 -14.26 28.88 2.03
C LEU A 304 -14.89 30.28 1.89
N SER A 305 -15.98 30.40 1.12
CA SER A 305 -16.67 31.68 0.96
C SER A 305 -17.29 32.19 2.28
N LYS A 306 -17.80 31.30 3.14
CA LYS A 306 -18.28 31.66 4.48
C LYS A 306 -17.14 32.13 5.40
N ILE A 307 -15.98 31.45 5.37
CA ILE A 307 -14.80 31.82 6.16
C ILE A 307 -14.27 33.19 5.73
N ILE A 308 -14.18 33.43 4.42
CA ILE A 308 -13.73 34.73 3.87
C ILE A 308 -14.68 35.84 4.29
N LYS A 309 -16.01 35.63 4.19
CA LYS A 309 -17.01 36.61 4.62
C LYS A 309 -16.91 36.90 6.13
N SER A 310 -16.76 35.86 6.97
CA SER A 310 -16.62 36.04 8.42
C SER A 310 -15.31 36.75 8.78
N ALA A 311 -14.20 36.48 8.10
CA ALA A 311 -12.93 37.16 8.31
C ALA A 311 -12.97 38.62 7.85
N GLN A 312 -13.68 38.95 6.76
CA GLN A 312 -13.95 40.33 6.34
C GLN A 312 -14.82 41.07 7.36
N PHE A 313 -15.86 40.42 7.90
CA PHE A 313 -16.72 41.00 8.93
C PHE A 313 -15.94 41.28 10.22
N ALA A 314 -15.06 40.34 10.64
CA ALA A 314 -14.22 40.55 11.81
C ALA A 314 -13.20 41.70 11.62
N ARG A 315 -12.68 41.90 10.41
CA ARG A 315 -11.81 43.05 10.08
C ARG A 315 -12.57 44.37 10.08
N ILE A 316 -13.80 44.38 9.61
CA ILE A 316 -14.64 45.58 9.63
C ILE A 316 -15.03 45.93 11.06
N SER A 317 -15.41 44.96 11.91
CA SER A 317 -15.74 45.19 13.31
C SER A 317 -14.55 45.65 14.15
N SER A 318 -13.35 45.10 13.90
CA SER A 318 -12.12 45.55 14.56
C SER A 318 -11.69 46.96 14.10
N GLY A 319 -11.92 47.31 12.85
CA GLY A 319 -11.72 48.67 12.31
C GLY A 319 -12.71 49.68 12.90
N PHE A 320 -13.97 49.30 13.18
CA PHE A 320 -14.97 50.15 13.81
C PHE A 320 -14.67 50.43 15.27
N PHE A 321 -14.13 49.49 16.02
CA PHE A 321 -13.68 49.70 17.39
C PHE A 321 -12.46 50.65 17.50
N TYR A 322 -11.61 50.70 16.47
CA TYR A 322 -10.49 51.66 16.42
C TYR A 322 -10.94 53.07 16.07
N PHE A 323 -12.05 53.25 15.36
CA PHE A 323 -12.60 54.57 15.04
C PHE A 323 -13.42 55.19 16.22
N VAL A 324 -14.14 54.37 16.99
CA VAL A 324 -14.95 54.84 18.12
C VAL A 324 -14.08 55.26 19.30
N ASN A 325 -12.88 54.69 19.47
CA ASN A 325 -11.97 55.10 20.56
C ASN A 325 -11.07 56.30 20.22
N ARG A 326 -11.14 56.88 19.00
CA ARG A 326 -10.41 58.12 18.64
C ARG A 326 -11.27 59.37 18.65
N SER A 327 -12.56 59.27 18.91
CA SER A 327 -13.47 60.43 18.96
C SER A 327 -13.77 60.91 20.39
N ASN A 328 -13.04 60.43 21.39
CA ASN A 328 -13.14 60.89 22.78
C ASN A 328 -11.80 61.36 23.33
N TYR A 329 -11.13 62.32 22.59
CA TYR A 329 -10.09 63.17 23.14
C TYR A 329 -10.24 64.58 22.53
#